data_eb81e2b58439570299d49f44d712c83c
#
_entry.id   eb81e2b58439570299d49f44d712c83c
#
_cell.length_a   1.000
_cell.length_b   1.000
_cell.length_c   1.000
_cell.angle_alpha   90.00
_cell.angle_beta   90.00
_cell.angle_gamma   90.00
#
_symmetry.space_group_name_H-M   'P 1'
#
loop_
_entity.id
_entity.type
_entity.pdbx_description
1 polymer ?
#
loop_
_entity_poly.entity_id
_entity_poly.type
_entity_poly.pdbx_seq_one_letter_code
_entity_poly.pdbx_strand_id
1 'polypeptide(L)'
;MMDWSSGWYLYSFFGNTGLDFGINDDNVTNHCEWNSTEGDIKGVDIAQAMLDISSSSGFENAVNEDFIKGAKKGSVIAGVSGVWSETELKKIWGDDIGAAKLPTYTVAGKQVQMASFTGYKLMGVSAYSANPQWAAKLADWLTNEQNQTVRFEMNGQGPSNTKAADSDAVKASPSIQAVIAQSEFGKLQRVGNSYWDASMEFGNT
;
A
#
# COMPACT_ATOMS: atom_id res chain seq x y z
N MET A 1 14.28 -3.03 2.90
CA MET A 1 13.72 -2.23 4.01
C MET A 1 12.20 -2.22 3.93
N MET A 2 11.50 -2.30 5.03
CA MET A 2 10.03 -2.24 5.11
C MET A 2 9.62 -1.76 6.50
N ASP A 3 8.54 -0.99 6.58
CA ASP A 3 7.99 -0.51 7.85
C ASP A 3 7.07 -1.55 8.49
N TRP A 4 7.55 -2.22 9.51
CA TRP A 4 6.79 -3.22 10.26
C TRP A 4 6.07 -2.65 11.50
N SER A 5 6.25 -1.38 11.80
CA SER A 5 5.46 -0.71 12.84
C SER A 5 4.03 -0.36 12.39
N SER A 6 3.73 -0.54 11.10
CA SER A 6 2.44 -0.19 10.51
C SER A 6 1.64 -1.42 10.08
N GLY A 7 0.47 -1.63 10.67
CA GLY A 7 -0.46 -2.69 10.26
C GLY A 7 -0.88 -2.63 8.79
N TRP A 8 -0.79 -1.45 8.17
CA TRP A 8 -1.03 -1.29 6.74
C TRP A 8 0.01 -2.05 5.90
N TYR A 9 1.29 -1.99 6.26
CA TYR A 9 2.34 -2.78 5.61
C TYR A 9 2.29 -4.25 6.01
N LEU A 10 2.00 -4.55 7.29
CA LEU A 10 1.96 -5.93 7.80
C LEU A 10 0.87 -6.77 7.14
N TYR A 11 -0.23 -6.14 6.71
CA TYR A 11 -1.25 -6.83 5.93
C TYR A 11 -0.68 -7.62 4.75
N SER A 12 0.44 -7.18 4.19
CA SER A 12 1.08 -7.85 3.06
C SER A 12 1.46 -9.31 3.34
N PHE A 13 1.75 -9.65 4.57
CA PHE A 13 2.06 -11.02 4.98
C PHE A 13 0.79 -11.86 5.20
N PHE A 14 -0.31 -11.25 5.63
CA PHE A 14 -1.51 -11.96 6.03
C PHE A 14 -2.56 -12.11 4.92
N GLY A 15 -2.63 -11.17 4.00
CA GLY A 15 -3.80 -10.99 3.12
C GLY A 15 -4.10 -12.14 2.15
N ASN A 16 -3.16 -13.02 1.81
CA ASN A 16 -3.36 -14.17 0.92
C ASN A 16 -3.13 -15.51 1.63
N THR A 17 -3.18 -15.54 2.93
CA THR A 17 -2.95 -16.75 3.74
C THR A 17 -4.22 -17.48 4.14
N GLY A 18 -5.37 -16.84 3.94
CA GLY A 18 -6.66 -17.31 4.44
C GLY A 18 -7.04 -16.72 5.80
N LEU A 19 -6.15 -15.98 6.47
CA LEU A 19 -6.43 -15.26 7.71
C LEU A 19 -7.06 -13.91 7.39
N ASP A 20 -8.33 -13.73 7.66
CA ASP A 20 -9.05 -12.52 7.28
C ASP A 20 -8.84 -11.36 8.26
N PHE A 21 -9.00 -10.18 7.72
CA PHE A 21 -8.99 -8.91 8.41
C PHE A 21 -9.99 -7.98 7.74
N GLY A 22 -11.00 -7.54 8.44
CA GLY A 22 -12.07 -6.79 7.81
C GLY A 22 -13.12 -6.22 8.75
N ILE A 23 -14.17 -5.70 8.14
CA ILE A 23 -15.38 -5.23 8.80
C ILE A 23 -16.43 -6.34 8.72
N ASN A 24 -17.11 -6.60 9.84
CA ASN A 24 -18.20 -7.56 9.92
C ASN A 24 -19.46 -7.06 9.16
N ASP A 25 -20.40 -7.95 8.95
CA ASP A 25 -21.65 -7.68 8.21
C ASP A 25 -22.51 -6.56 8.83
N ASP A 26 -22.30 -6.27 10.12
CA ASP A 26 -22.97 -5.16 10.82
C ASP A 26 -22.44 -3.77 10.36
N ASN A 27 -21.35 -3.72 9.59
CA ASN A 27 -20.64 -2.53 9.16
C ASN A 27 -20.15 -1.61 10.31
N VAL A 28 -20.06 -2.11 11.52
CA VAL A 28 -19.68 -1.37 12.73
C VAL A 28 -18.48 -2.00 13.40
N THR A 29 -18.49 -3.33 13.55
CA THR A 29 -17.42 -4.06 14.22
C THR A 29 -16.41 -4.63 13.22
N ASN A 30 -15.18 -4.84 13.68
CA ASN A 30 -14.10 -5.41 12.88
C ASN A 30 -13.78 -6.83 13.37
N HIS A 31 -13.16 -7.61 12.50
CA HIS A 31 -12.53 -8.88 12.86
C HIS A 31 -11.07 -8.89 12.38
N CYS A 32 -10.25 -9.66 13.07
CA CYS A 32 -8.85 -9.89 12.73
C CYS A 32 -8.47 -11.31 13.15
N GLU A 33 -8.17 -12.15 12.19
CA GLU A 33 -7.82 -13.57 12.40
C GLU A 33 -6.31 -13.81 12.45
N TRP A 34 -5.50 -12.77 12.55
CA TRP A 34 -4.04 -12.89 12.49
C TRP A 34 -3.42 -13.72 13.62
N ASN A 35 -4.15 -13.98 14.68
CA ASN A 35 -3.75 -14.88 15.75
C ASN A 35 -4.40 -16.27 15.66
N SER A 36 -5.09 -16.60 14.56
CA SER A 36 -5.76 -17.90 14.40
C SER A 36 -4.76 -19.06 14.45
N THR A 37 -5.20 -20.13 15.10
CA THR A 37 -4.50 -21.42 15.17
C THR A 37 -5.08 -22.46 14.20
N GLU A 38 -6.08 -22.07 13.43
CA GLU A 38 -6.80 -22.91 12.47
C GLU A 38 -6.28 -22.69 11.05
N GLY A 39 -6.63 -23.61 10.16
CA GLY A 39 -6.29 -23.55 8.75
C GLY A 39 -4.89 -24.09 8.39
N ASP A 40 -4.57 -24.03 7.12
CA ASP A 40 -3.31 -24.53 6.56
C ASP A 40 -2.11 -23.64 6.90
N ILE A 41 -2.34 -22.36 7.11
CA ILE A 41 -1.36 -21.35 7.53
C ILE A 41 -1.94 -20.67 8.77
N LYS A 42 -1.22 -20.72 9.86
CA LYS A 42 -1.62 -20.14 11.15
C LYS A 42 -0.92 -18.80 11.37
N GLY A 43 -1.45 -17.98 12.26
CA GLY A 43 -0.83 -16.71 12.59
C GLY A 43 0.63 -16.86 13.06
N VAL A 44 0.91 -17.90 13.86
CA VAL A 44 2.29 -18.17 14.32
C VAL A 44 3.24 -18.54 13.20
N ASP A 45 2.77 -19.19 12.12
CA ASP A 45 3.61 -19.54 10.98
C ASP A 45 4.05 -18.28 10.24
N ILE A 46 3.16 -17.30 10.14
CA ILE A 46 3.46 -15.99 9.53
C ILE A 46 4.45 -15.22 10.38
N ALA A 47 4.23 -15.15 11.70
CA ALA A 47 5.16 -14.51 12.63
C ALA A 47 6.56 -15.16 12.55
N GLN A 48 6.65 -16.48 12.46
CA GLN A 48 7.92 -17.17 12.28
C GLN A 48 8.58 -16.81 10.94
N ALA A 49 7.83 -16.78 9.84
CA ALA A 49 8.36 -16.37 8.54
C ALA A 49 8.88 -14.92 8.55
N MET A 50 8.20 -14.01 9.26
CA MET A 50 8.67 -12.65 9.46
C MET A 50 9.97 -12.62 10.28
N LEU A 51 10.06 -13.39 11.37
CA LEU A 51 11.30 -13.51 12.15
C LEU A 51 12.47 -14.05 11.30
N ASP A 52 12.20 -15.03 10.45
CA ASP A 52 13.21 -15.58 9.54
C ASP A 52 13.72 -14.52 8.54
N ILE A 53 12.80 -13.68 8.00
CA ILE A 53 13.16 -12.55 7.14
C ILE A 53 13.96 -11.51 7.93
N SER A 54 13.53 -11.16 9.14
CA SER A 54 14.21 -10.15 9.97
C SER A 54 15.61 -10.56 10.40
N SER A 55 15.87 -11.85 10.50
CA SER A 55 17.21 -12.39 10.83
C SER A 55 18.22 -12.24 9.68
N SER A 56 17.75 -11.90 8.48
CA SER A 56 18.64 -11.66 7.32
C SER A 56 19.43 -10.36 7.51
N SER A 57 20.76 -10.44 7.31
CA SER A 57 21.64 -9.27 7.41
C SER A 57 21.32 -8.14 6.42
N GLY A 58 20.53 -8.44 5.38
CA GLY A 58 20.08 -7.45 4.39
C GLY A 58 18.74 -6.83 4.71
N PHE A 59 18.05 -7.26 5.78
CA PHE A 59 16.76 -6.69 6.15
C PHE A 59 16.92 -5.55 7.16
N GLU A 60 16.12 -4.51 7.01
CA GLU A 60 16.01 -3.39 7.96
C GLU A 60 14.54 -3.00 8.10
N ASN A 61 14.05 -2.98 9.36
CA ASN A 61 12.75 -2.43 9.70
C ASN A 61 12.87 -0.93 9.92
N ALA A 62 12.27 -0.13 9.05
CA ALA A 62 12.32 1.32 9.17
C ALA A 62 11.20 1.98 8.36
N VAL A 63 10.83 3.19 8.77
CA VAL A 63 9.83 4.02 8.13
C VAL A 63 10.28 4.54 6.75
N ASN A 64 9.34 5.01 5.96
CA ASN A 64 9.60 5.45 4.58
C ASN A 64 10.65 6.56 4.46
N GLU A 65 10.71 7.49 5.41
CA GLU A 65 11.70 8.56 5.43
C GLU A 65 13.13 8.02 5.56
N ASP A 66 13.32 6.95 6.32
CA ASP A 66 14.63 6.32 6.49
C ASP A 66 15.01 5.49 5.26
N PHE A 67 14.02 4.92 4.54
CA PHE A 67 14.24 4.33 3.22
C PHE A 67 14.83 5.36 2.24
N ILE A 68 14.24 6.55 2.14
CA ILE A 68 14.74 7.63 1.27
C ILE A 68 16.14 8.10 1.72
N LYS A 69 16.38 8.24 3.03
CA LYS A 69 17.72 8.60 3.56
C LYS A 69 18.76 7.53 3.25
N GLY A 70 18.39 6.27 3.42
CA GLY A 70 19.26 5.12 3.12
C GLY A 70 19.60 5.04 1.63
N ALA A 71 18.61 5.25 0.76
CA ALA A 71 18.82 5.33 -0.69
C ALA A 71 19.81 6.45 -1.07
N LYS A 72 19.65 7.65 -0.50
CA LYS A 72 20.58 8.79 -0.70
C LYS A 72 22.01 8.49 -0.27
N LYS A 73 22.18 7.70 0.80
CA LYS A 73 23.51 7.29 1.29
C LYS A 73 24.10 6.10 0.53
N GLY A 74 23.34 5.43 -0.32
CA GLY A 74 23.74 4.20 -0.98
C GLY A 74 23.78 2.97 -0.06
N SER A 75 23.21 3.06 1.15
CA SER A 75 23.16 1.94 2.11
C SER A 75 21.92 1.06 1.93
N VAL A 76 20.89 1.54 1.24
CA VAL A 76 19.66 0.82 0.94
C VAL A 76 19.39 0.86 -0.55
N ILE A 77 19.19 -0.31 -1.15
CA ILE A 77 18.97 -0.48 -2.58
C ILE A 77 17.54 -0.91 -2.94
N ALA A 78 16.77 -1.36 -1.96
CA ALA A 78 15.38 -1.78 -2.17
C ALA A 78 14.54 -1.54 -0.92
N GLY A 79 13.26 -1.24 -1.12
CA GLY A 79 12.31 -1.06 -0.01
C GLY A 79 10.86 -1.24 -0.46
N VAL A 80 10.02 -1.63 0.48
CA VAL A 80 8.57 -1.66 0.29
C VAL A 80 8.02 -0.27 0.56
N SER A 81 7.39 0.32 -0.44
CA SER A 81 6.81 1.65 -0.37
C SER A 81 5.66 1.77 -1.37
N GLY A 82 5.25 2.98 -1.71
CA GLY A 82 4.22 3.25 -2.70
C GLY A 82 4.65 4.29 -3.73
N VAL A 83 3.76 4.61 -4.65
CA VAL A 83 3.99 5.58 -5.74
C VAL A 83 4.46 6.96 -5.24
N TRP A 84 4.15 7.33 -4.00
CA TRP A 84 4.59 8.60 -3.38
C TRP A 84 6.10 8.73 -3.23
N SER A 85 6.85 7.62 -3.26
CA SER A 85 8.31 7.63 -3.15
C SER A 85 9.01 7.72 -4.51
N GLU A 86 8.31 7.47 -5.62
CA GLU A 86 8.93 7.42 -6.96
C GLU A 86 9.68 8.71 -7.29
N THR A 87 9.05 9.87 -7.07
CA THR A 87 9.64 11.17 -7.41
C THR A 87 10.97 11.42 -6.70
N GLU A 88 11.06 11.07 -5.41
CA GLU A 88 12.31 11.24 -4.66
C GLU A 88 13.35 10.19 -5.03
N LEU A 89 12.94 8.94 -5.22
CA LEU A 89 13.84 7.86 -5.63
C LEU A 89 14.39 8.09 -7.04
N LYS A 90 13.58 8.64 -7.95
CA LYS A 90 14.03 9.01 -9.29
C LYS A 90 15.09 10.12 -9.29
N LYS A 91 15.04 11.05 -8.34
CA LYS A 91 16.11 12.06 -8.16
C LYS A 91 17.41 11.43 -7.67
N ILE A 92 17.34 10.30 -6.95
CA ILE A 92 18.51 9.61 -6.40
C ILE A 92 19.13 8.66 -7.40
N TRP A 93 18.31 7.83 -8.06
CA TRP A 93 18.73 6.71 -8.91
C TRP A 93 18.57 6.98 -10.41
N GLY A 94 17.96 8.10 -10.79
CA GLY A 94 17.75 8.44 -12.20
C GLY A 94 16.95 7.38 -12.94
N ASP A 95 17.48 6.92 -14.07
CA ASP A 95 16.87 5.89 -14.90
C ASP A 95 17.09 4.44 -14.37
N ASP A 96 17.91 4.28 -13.33
CA ASP A 96 18.14 2.98 -12.69
C ASP A 96 17.02 2.61 -11.68
N ILE A 97 16.01 3.47 -11.51
CA ILE A 97 14.86 3.15 -10.67
C ILE A 97 14.04 2.01 -11.26
N GLY A 98 13.78 0.99 -10.45
CA GLY A 98 12.86 -0.08 -10.78
C GLY A 98 11.74 -0.19 -9.76
N ALA A 99 10.58 -0.71 -10.18
CA ALA A 99 9.49 -1.05 -9.30
C ALA A 99 8.84 -2.36 -9.76
N ALA A 100 8.36 -3.15 -8.80
CA ALA A 100 7.66 -4.39 -9.06
C ALA A 100 6.55 -4.59 -8.03
N LYS A 101 5.60 -5.48 -8.33
CA LYS A 101 4.66 -5.96 -7.31
C LYS A 101 5.44 -6.58 -6.14
N LEU A 102 4.81 -6.67 -4.98
CA LEU A 102 5.39 -7.32 -3.80
C LEU A 102 5.83 -8.75 -4.13
N PRO A 103 6.91 -9.25 -3.53
CA PRO A 103 7.40 -10.59 -3.78
C PRO A 103 6.48 -11.67 -3.17
N THR A 104 6.78 -12.91 -3.47
CA THR A 104 6.31 -14.04 -2.66
C THR A 104 7.22 -14.23 -1.47
N TYR A 105 6.71 -14.86 -0.42
CA TYR A 105 7.50 -15.31 0.73
C TYR A 105 7.12 -16.75 1.09
N THR A 106 8.01 -17.45 1.79
CA THR A 106 7.78 -18.82 2.23
C THR A 106 7.15 -18.81 3.62
N VAL A 107 6.00 -19.45 3.78
CA VAL A 107 5.32 -19.64 5.06
C VAL A 107 4.70 -21.02 5.12
N ALA A 108 4.87 -21.76 6.22
CA ALA A 108 4.38 -23.13 6.38
C ALA A 108 4.76 -24.06 5.20
N GLY A 109 5.94 -23.88 4.62
CA GLY A 109 6.43 -24.64 3.45
C GLY A 109 5.77 -24.28 2.11
N LYS A 110 4.94 -23.24 2.06
CA LYS A 110 4.26 -22.76 0.83
C LYS A 110 4.82 -21.41 0.40
N GLN A 111 4.81 -21.17 -0.92
CA GLN A 111 5.06 -19.85 -1.49
C GLN A 111 3.76 -19.06 -1.54
N VAL A 112 3.69 -17.95 -0.82
CA VAL A 112 2.52 -17.07 -0.76
C VAL A 112 2.86 -15.72 -1.36
N GLN A 113 2.04 -15.23 -2.27
CA GLN A 113 2.15 -13.89 -2.82
C GLN A 113 1.74 -12.87 -1.75
N MET A 114 2.61 -11.92 -1.45
CA MET A 114 2.27 -10.84 -0.55
C MET A 114 1.12 -10.00 -1.08
N ALA A 115 0.18 -9.67 -0.21
CA ALA A 115 -1.00 -8.87 -0.53
C ALA A 115 -0.78 -7.37 -0.31
N SER A 116 -1.73 -6.56 -0.69
CA SER A 116 -1.75 -5.13 -0.35
C SER A 116 -3.18 -4.63 -0.15
N PHE A 117 -3.30 -3.44 0.44
CA PHE A 117 -4.54 -2.71 0.31
C PHE A 117 -4.56 -1.92 -1.00
N THR A 118 -5.74 -1.86 -1.62
CA THR A 118 -6.04 -0.92 -2.70
C THR A 118 -6.99 0.14 -2.18
N GLY A 119 -6.84 1.37 -2.62
CA GLY A 119 -7.69 2.46 -2.19
C GLY A 119 -7.70 3.62 -3.16
N TYR A 120 -8.68 4.49 -2.98
CA TYR A 120 -8.85 5.70 -3.77
C TYR A 120 -8.87 6.91 -2.85
N LYS A 121 -8.29 8.02 -3.32
CA LYS A 121 -8.47 9.33 -2.69
C LYS A 121 -9.72 9.95 -3.26
N LEU A 122 -10.73 10.16 -2.42
CA LEU A 122 -12.03 10.65 -2.80
C LEU A 122 -12.16 12.16 -2.52
N MET A 123 -12.82 12.86 -3.42
CA MET A 123 -13.28 14.22 -3.19
C MET A 123 -14.77 14.18 -2.89
N GLY A 124 -15.16 14.62 -1.70
CA GLY A 124 -16.54 14.64 -1.25
C GLY A 124 -17.03 16.06 -0.97
N VAL A 125 -18.33 16.22 -0.97
CA VAL A 125 -19.00 17.45 -0.54
C VAL A 125 -19.59 17.24 0.84
N SER A 126 -19.25 18.12 1.79
CA SER A 126 -19.85 18.07 3.13
C SER A 126 -21.35 18.30 3.07
N ALA A 127 -22.11 17.47 3.79
CA ALA A 127 -23.55 17.67 3.96
C ALA A 127 -23.89 19.00 4.66
N TYR A 128 -22.94 19.59 5.37
CA TYR A 128 -23.08 20.89 6.06
C TYR A 128 -22.62 22.08 5.22
N SER A 129 -22.26 21.87 3.95
CA SER A 129 -21.81 22.96 3.08
C SER A 129 -22.91 23.99 2.89
N ALA A 130 -22.60 25.26 3.11
CA ALA A 130 -23.49 26.38 2.79
C ALA A 130 -23.68 26.58 1.27
N ASN A 131 -22.76 26.02 0.45
CA ASN A 131 -22.75 26.14 -0.99
C ASN A 131 -22.49 24.80 -1.68
N PRO A 132 -23.37 23.78 -1.51
CA PRO A 132 -23.09 22.41 -1.97
C PRO A 132 -22.91 22.32 -3.49
N GLN A 133 -23.61 23.15 -4.27
CA GLN A 133 -23.48 23.17 -5.73
C GLN A 133 -22.09 23.65 -6.19
N TRP A 134 -21.51 24.64 -5.52
CA TRP A 134 -20.16 25.12 -5.82
C TRP A 134 -19.11 24.13 -5.32
N ALA A 135 -19.33 23.52 -4.17
CA ALA A 135 -18.46 22.48 -3.66
C ALA A 135 -18.42 21.24 -4.59
N ALA A 136 -19.58 20.86 -5.16
CA ALA A 136 -19.65 19.79 -6.15
C ALA A 136 -18.88 20.13 -7.43
N LYS A 137 -19.01 21.34 -7.94
CA LYS A 137 -18.23 21.80 -9.10
C LYS A 137 -16.72 21.82 -8.82
N LEU A 138 -16.32 22.20 -7.60
CA LEU A 138 -14.92 22.15 -7.21
C LEU A 138 -14.41 20.70 -7.14
N ALA A 139 -15.20 19.78 -6.58
CA ALA A 139 -14.85 18.37 -6.51
C ALA A 139 -14.68 17.76 -7.92
N ASP A 140 -15.60 18.06 -8.83
CA ASP A 140 -15.54 17.65 -10.23
C ASP A 140 -14.31 18.23 -10.94
N TRP A 141 -14.05 19.52 -10.76
CA TRP A 141 -12.87 20.16 -11.31
C TRP A 141 -11.56 19.55 -10.79
N LEU A 142 -11.46 19.27 -9.48
CA LEU A 142 -10.29 18.65 -8.88
C LEU A 142 -10.04 17.22 -9.38
N THR A 143 -11.08 16.53 -9.83
CA THR A 143 -11.01 15.13 -10.25
C THR A 143 -11.14 14.94 -11.77
N ASN A 144 -11.18 16.02 -12.54
CA ASN A 144 -11.22 15.93 -13.98
C ASN A 144 -9.92 15.42 -14.62
N GLU A 145 -9.95 15.07 -15.89
CA GLU A 145 -8.82 14.53 -16.65
C GLU A 145 -7.56 15.41 -16.52
N GLN A 146 -7.69 16.72 -16.76
CA GLN A 146 -6.57 17.65 -16.75
C GLN A 146 -5.87 17.71 -15.38
N ASN A 147 -6.64 17.86 -14.31
CA ASN A 147 -6.06 17.96 -12.97
C ASN A 147 -5.48 16.64 -12.47
N GLN A 148 -6.03 15.51 -12.89
CA GLN A 148 -5.44 14.20 -12.60
C GLN A 148 -4.13 13.99 -13.37
N THR A 149 -4.05 14.44 -14.62
CA THR A 149 -2.80 14.40 -15.40
C THR A 149 -1.71 15.25 -14.74
N VAL A 150 -2.01 16.51 -14.40
CA VAL A 150 -1.07 17.39 -13.70
C VAL A 150 -0.61 16.79 -12.36
N ARG A 151 -1.51 16.19 -11.61
CA ARG A 151 -1.18 15.55 -10.32
C ARG A 151 -0.26 14.35 -10.51
N PHE A 152 -0.46 13.55 -11.55
CA PHE A 152 0.46 12.48 -11.90
C PHE A 152 1.84 13.04 -12.24
N GLU A 153 1.93 14.05 -13.10
CA GLU A 153 3.21 14.67 -13.51
C GLU A 153 3.97 15.28 -12.33
N MET A 154 3.26 15.88 -11.36
CA MET A 154 3.87 16.54 -10.21
C MET A 154 4.34 15.58 -9.12
N ASN A 155 3.60 14.52 -8.84
CA ASN A 155 3.83 13.68 -7.66
C ASN A 155 3.65 12.17 -7.87
N GLY A 156 3.53 11.72 -9.11
CA GLY A 156 3.41 10.29 -9.45
C GLY A 156 2.09 9.63 -9.04
N GLN A 157 1.08 10.41 -8.61
CA GLN A 157 -0.21 9.86 -8.21
C GLN A 157 -0.99 9.32 -9.39
N GLY A 158 -1.20 8.01 -9.45
CA GLY A 158 -1.94 7.36 -10.53
C GLY A 158 -3.35 7.91 -10.71
N PRO A 159 -3.74 8.31 -11.93
CA PRO A 159 -5.07 8.82 -12.22
C PRO A 159 -6.11 7.70 -12.23
N SER A 160 -7.32 8.01 -11.76
CA SER A 160 -8.51 7.16 -11.89
C SER A 160 -9.36 7.52 -13.12
N ASN A 161 -9.15 8.70 -13.71
CA ASN A 161 -9.74 9.04 -14.99
C ASN A 161 -9.14 8.17 -16.09
N THR A 162 -10.00 7.50 -16.87
CA THR A 162 -9.56 6.51 -17.87
C THR A 162 -8.67 7.09 -18.96
N LYS A 163 -8.95 8.33 -19.41
CA LYS A 163 -8.12 8.98 -20.44
C LYS A 163 -6.76 9.40 -19.91
N ALA A 164 -6.71 9.97 -18.69
CA ALA A 164 -5.45 10.30 -18.05
C ALA A 164 -4.62 9.05 -17.77
N ALA A 165 -5.25 7.96 -17.31
CA ALA A 165 -4.60 6.67 -17.07
C ALA A 165 -4.05 6.01 -18.34
N ASP A 166 -4.66 6.28 -19.49
CA ASP A 166 -4.25 5.72 -20.79
C ASP A 166 -3.08 6.47 -21.44
N SER A 167 -2.60 7.56 -20.84
CA SER A 167 -1.48 8.34 -21.36
C SER A 167 -0.17 7.54 -21.38
N ASP A 168 0.69 7.84 -22.37
CA ASP A 168 2.00 7.19 -22.49
C ASP A 168 2.87 7.41 -21.27
N ALA A 169 2.80 8.58 -20.63
CA ALA A 169 3.55 8.89 -19.41
C ALA A 169 3.15 7.98 -18.23
N VAL A 170 1.85 7.73 -18.04
CA VAL A 170 1.35 6.82 -17.00
C VAL A 170 1.74 5.37 -17.31
N LYS A 171 1.60 4.95 -18.56
CA LYS A 171 1.99 3.59 -19.01
C LYS A 171 3.50 3.35 -18.87
N ALA A 172 4.33 4.38 -19.00
CA ALA A 172 5.77 4.29 -18.86
C ALA A 172 6.25 4.35 -17.40
N SER A 173 5.39 4.66 -16.42
CA SER A 173 5.78 4.73 -15.00
C SER A 173 5.97 3.33 -14.40
N PRO A 174 7.19 2.98 -13.94
CA PRO A 174 7.43 1.68 -13.32
C PRO A 174 6.57 1.45 -12.06
N SER A 175 6.39 2.48 -11.23
CA SER A 175 5.58 2.38 -10.00
C SER A 175 4.12 2.13 -10.30
N ILE A 176 3.55 2.79 -11.31
CA ILE A 176 2.16 2.56 -11.70
C ILE A 176 1.97 1.14 -12.24
N GLN A 177 2.89 0.66 -13.07
CA GLN A 177 2.84 -0.72 -13.57
C GLN A 177 2.95 -1.74 -12.43
N ALA A 178 3.80 -1.48 -11.45
CA ALA A 178 3.91 -2.31 -10.25
C ALA A 178 2.61 -2.33 -9.42
N VAL A 179 1.96 -1.18 -9.24
CA VAL A 179 0.67 -1.07 -8.53
C VAL A 179 -0.44 -1.78 -9.30
N ILE A 180 -0.49 -1.67 -10.62
CA ILE A 180 -1.45 -2.40 -11.45
C ILE A 180 -1.25 -3.93 -11.28
N ALA A 181 -0.02 -4.41 -11.38
CA ALA A 181 0.30 -5.82 -11.18
C ALA A 181 0.00 -6.30 -9.75
N GLN A 182 0.17 -5.44 -8.75
CA GLN A 182 -0.14 -5.74 -7.35
C GLN A 182 -1.65 -5.74 -7.07
N SER A 183 -2.45 -5.01 -7.82
CA SER A 183 -3.89 -4.87 -7.57
C SER A 183 -4.66 -6.20 -7.67
N GLU A 184 -4.14 -7.18 -8.41
CA GLU A 184 -4.67 -8.55 -8.46
C GLU A 184 -4.63 -9.25 -7.09
N PHE A 185 -3.76 -8.79 -6.20
CA PHE A 185 -3.55 -9.32 -4.85
C PHE A 185 -3.95 -8.30 -3.79
N GLY A 186 -4.82 -7.37 -4.15
CA GLY A 186 -5.24 -6.28 -3.29
C GLY A 186 -6.63 -6.48 -2.70
N LYS A 187 -6.81 -6.04 -1.44
CA LYS A 187 -8.12 -5.90 -0.79
C LYS A 187 -8.49 -4.42 -0.73
N LEU A 188 -9.77 -4.11 -0.97
CA LEU A 188 -10.23 -2.72 -0.86
C LEU A 188 -10.05 -2.21 0.58
N GLN A 189 -9.29 -1.15 0.74
CA GLN A 189 -9.09 -0.50 2.02
C GLN A 189 -10.40 0.09 2.54
N ARG A 190 -10.71 -0.20 3.80
CA ARG A 190 -11.78 0.45 4.56
C ARG A 190 -11.19 1.57 5.41
N VAL A 191 -12.04 2.47 5.89
CA VAL A 191 -11.69 3.58 6.77
C VAL A 191 -12.78 3.76 7.83
N GLY A 192 -12.40 4.28 8.98
CA GLY A 192 -13.31 4.47 10.11
C GLY A 192 -13.51 3.22 10.97
N ASN A 193 -14.34 3.33 11.99
CA ASN A 193 -14.74 2.24 12.90
C ASN A 193 -13.55 1.46 13.49
N SER A 194 -12.47 2.14 13.88
CA SER A 194 -11.27 1.49 14.45
C SER A 194 -10.71 0.36 13.58
N TYR A 195 -10.86 0.47 12.27
CA TYR A 195 -10.51 -0.58 11.30
C TYR A 195 -9.07 -1.11 11.45
N TRP A 196 -8.15 -0.22 11.84
CA TRP A 196 -6.72 -0.52 11.93
C TRP A 196 -6.25 -0.95 13.32
N ASP A 197 -7.07 -0.82 14.37
CA ASP A 197 -6.63 -0.96 15.76
C ASP A 197 -5.97 -2.31 16.02
N ALA A 198 -6.59 -3.41 15.59
CA ALA A 198 -6.07 -4.76 15.81
C ALA A 198 -4.72 -5.00 15.10
N SER A 199 -4.50 -4.39 13.93
CA SER A 199 -3.27 -4.59 13.17
C SER A 199 -2.13 -3.68 13.61
N MET A 200 -2.44 -2.52 14.19
CA MET A 200 -1.43 -1.59 14.71
C MET A 200 -0.71 -2.15 15.93
N GLU A 201 -1.43 -2.80 16.83
CA GLU A 201 -0.85 -3.43 18.02
C GLU A 201 0.15 -4.53 17.65
N PHE A 202 -0.16 -5.32 16.61
CA PHE A 202 0.71 -6.41 16.17
C PHE A 202 2.11 -5.94 15.74
N GLY A 203 2.20 -4.81 15.06
CA GLY A 203 3.49 -4.30 14.58
C GLY A 203 4.40 -3.71 15.68
N ASN A 204 3.85 -3.48 16.87
CA ASN A 204 4.58 -2.90 18.00
C ASN A 204 5.01 -3.94 19.05
N THR A 205 4.65 -5.20 18.86
CA THR A 205 5.04 -6.32 19.73
C THR A 205 6.21 -7.11 19.17
#